data_d93fa7414ad1d56ae3e80866d52b30c9
#
_entry.id   d93fa7414ad1d56ae3e80866d52b30c9
#
_cell.length_a   1.000
_cell.length_b   1.000
_cell.length_c   1.000
_cell.angle_alpha   90.00
_cell.angle_beta   90.00
_cell.angle_gamma   90.00
#
_symmetry.space_group_name_H-M   'P 1'
#
loop_
_entity.id
_entity.type
_entity.pdbx_description
1 polymer ?
#
loop_
_entity_poly.entity_id
_entity_poly.type
_entity_poly.pdbx_seq_one_letter_code
_entity_poly.pdbx_strand_id
1 'polypeptide(L)'
;MSVLKSEFNMYSVGEKIIYGESGVCTVDKIAPLDISGSSPDKLFYHLTPLIGSGTFFTPVDSATYMRPVMSREDAEAFVLTIPGISPAICNDNRFNHVDSFYRERFKTHSLEDLVSVIKGLSIRLSEKKTRSTRAEATIRRAKDILYGELSVSLDMDLKTVESYICEKTGFSA
;
A
#
# COMPACT_ATOMS: atom_id res chain seq x y z
N MET A 1 -1.69 36.09 21.13
CA MET A 1 -0.72 35.00 20.88
C MET A 1 -1.50 33.83 20.31
N SER A 2 -1.43 33.68 18.99
CA SER A 2 -2.16 32.66 18.25
C SER A 2 -1.40 31.35 18.38
N VAL A 3 -1.97 30.38 19.07
CA VAL A 3 -1.50 29.00 19.10
C VAL A 3 -1.82 28.43 17.72
N LEU A 4 -0.79 28.23 16.88
CA LEU A 4 -0.89 27.43 15.67
C LEU A 4 -1.33 26.02 16.07
N LYS A 5 -2.61 25.71 15.96
CA LYS A 5 -3.12 24.37 15.88
C LYS A 5 -2.52 23.77 14.60
N SER A 6 -1.49 22.94 14.74
CA SER A 6 -1.16 21.96 13.71
C SER A 6 -2.44 21.16 13.51
N GLU A 7 -3.06 21.28 12.33
CA GLU A 7 -4.17 20.43 11.90
C GLU A 7 -3.62 19.01 11.75
N PHE A 8 -3.58 18.28 12.85
CA PHE A 8 -3.48 16.83 12.78
C PHE A 8 -4.78 16.37 12.13
N ASN A 9 -4.70 15.91 10.89
CA ASN A 9 -5.80 15.22 10.24
C ASN A 9 -6.12 13.99 11.09
N MET A 10 -7.05 14.13 12.00
CA MET A 10 -7.45 13.04 12.87
C MET A 10 -8.47 12.21 12.09
N TYR A 11 -8.07 11.01 11.69
CA TYR A 11 -8.95 10.03 11.07
C TYR A 11 -10.01 9.56 12.06
N SER A 12 -11.19 9.21 11.53
CA SER A 12 -12.33 8.81 12.35
C SER A 12 -12.41 7.28 12.48
N VAL A 13 -13.01 6.80 13.56
CA VAL A 13 -13.32 5.36 13.72
C VAL A 13 -14.22 4.90 12.57
N GLY A 14 -13.88 3.76 11.98
CA GLY A 14 -14.52 3.20 10.78
C GLY A 14 -13.93 3.70 9.46
N GLU A 15 -13.08 4.72 9.48
CA GLU A 15 -12.43 5.24 8.29
C GLU A 15 -11.37 4.26 7.77
N LYS A 16 -11.28 4.13 6.45
CA LYS A 16 -10.23 3.36 5.78
C LYS A 16 -9.14 4.29 5.29
N ILE A 17 -7.92 4.00 5.68
CA ILE A 17 -6.74 4.81 5.38
C ILE A 17 -5.62 3.95 4.82
N ILE A 18 -4.69 4.56 4.11
CA ILE A 18 -3.41 3.94 3.77
C ILE A 18 -2.47 4.15 4.95
N TYR A 19 -1.87 3.06 5.43
CA TYR A 19 -0.92 3.06 6.53
C TYR A 19 0.44 2.51 6.08
N GLY A 20 1.38 3.39 5.85
CA GLY A 20 2.74 3.04 5.44
C GLY A 20 2.79 2.05 4.28
N GLU A 21 3.58 1.00 4.44
CA GLU A 21 3.70 -0.10 3.49
C GLU A 21 2.73 -1.27 3.77
N SER A 22 1.80 -1.08 4.71
CA SER A 22 0.79 -2.11 5.04
C SER A 22 -0.47 -2.00 4.17
N GLY A 23 -0.57 -0.92 3.36
CA GLY A 23 -1.73 -0.69 2.51
C GLY A 23 -2.94 -0.20 3.29
N VAL A 24 -4.14 -0.62 2.86
CA VAL A 24 -5.40 -0.18 3.47
C VAL A 24 -5.57 -0.78 4.87
N CYS A 25 -5.84 0.09 5.83
CA CYS A 25 -6.24 -0.29 7.19
C CYS A 25 -7.54 0.42 7.58
N THR A 26 -8.34 -0.24 8.40
CA THR A 26 -9.52 0.37 9.03
C THR A 26 -9.13 0.92 10.40
N VAL A 27 -9.58 2.12 10.73
CA VAL A 27 -9.45 2.69 12.07
C VAL A 27 -10.54 2.09 12.95
N ASP A 28 -10.18 1.12 13.77
CA ASP A 28 -11.16 0.43 14.63
C ASP A 28 -11.46 1.23 15.89
N LYS A 29 -10.44 1.89 16.44
CA LYS A 29 -10.53 2.61 17.70
C LYS A 29 -9.47 3.69 17.79
N ILE A 30 -9.76 4.75 18.55
CA ILE A 30 -8.80 5.79 18.94
C ILE A 30 -8.81 5.84 20.48
N ALA A 31 -7.76 5.32 21.09
CA ALA A 31 -7.68 5.20 22.55
C ALA A 31 -6.22 5.12 23.04
N PRO A 32 -5.96 5.38 24.32
CA PRO A 32 -4.69 5.05 24.93
C PRO A 32 -4.41 3.54 24.86
N LEU A 33 -3.12 3.18 24.88
CA LEU A 33 -2.72 1.78 25.03
C LEU A 33 -2.71 1.40 26.51
N ASP A 34 -3.33 0.27 26.81
CA ASP A 34 -3.28 -0.33 28.16
C ASP A 34 -2.01 -1.21 28.27
N ILE A 35 -0.85 -0.54 28.28
CA ILE A 35 0.46 -1.20 28.40
C ILE A 35 1.23 -0.51 29.54
N SER A 36 1.87 -1.28 30.41
CA SER A 36 2.72 -0.76 31.46
C SER A 36 3.81 0.14 30.90
N GLY A 37 3.81 1.42 31.29
CA GLY A 37 4.76 2.44 30.81
C GLY A 37 4.25 3.33 29.68
N SER A 38 3.05 3.13 29.17
CA SER A 38 2.37 4.05 28.26
C SER A 38 1.79 5.24 29.02
N SER A 39 1.94 6.45 28.49
CA SER A 39 1.25 7.63 29.03
C SER A 39 -0.27 7.48 28.85
N PRO A 40 -1.06 7.60 29.92
CA PRO A 40 -2.52 7.43 29.83
C PRO A 40 -3.21 8.47 28.92
N ASP A 41 -2.54 9.58 28.66
CA ASP A 41 -3.06 10.69 27.85
C ASP A 41 -2.70 10.57 26.36
N LYS A 42 -1.82 9.63 25.99
CA LYS A 42 -1.39 9.47 24.59
C LYS A 42 -2.36 8.59 23.81
N LEU A 43 -3.03 9.21 22.82
CA LEU A 43 -3.95 8.50 21.94
C LEU A 43 -3.23 7.75 20.81
N PHE A 44 -3.75 6.58 20.49
CA PHE A 44 -3.29 5.72 19.40
C PHE A 44 -4.45 5.36 18.50
N TYR A 45 -4.18 5.30 17.21
CA TYR A 45 -5.02 4.57 16.27
C TYR A 45 -4.79 3.08 16.47
N HIS A 46 -5.87 2.32 16.58
CA HIS A 46 -5.90 0.87 16.48
C HIS A 46 -6.36 0.57 15.06
N LEU A 47 -5.47 -0.03 14.27
CA LEU A 47 -5.68 -0.21 12.84
C LEU A 47 -5.70 -1.70 12.50
N THR A 48 -6.73 -2.15 11.83
CA THR A 48 -6.79 -3.52 11.26
C THR A 48 -6.54 -3.47 9.76
N PRO A 49 -5.54 -4.20 9.25
CA PRO A 49 -5.27 -4.24 7.82
C PRO A 49 -6.39 -4.94 7.05
N LEU A 50 -6.68 -4.46 5.84
CA LEU A 50 -7.64 -5.08 4.92
C LEU A 50 -7.17 -6.48 4.49
N ILE A 51 -5.87 -6.61 4.27
CA ILE A 51 -5.22 -7.87 3.87
C ILE A 51 -4.17 -8.22 4.90
N GLY A 52 -4.24 -9.43 5.43
CA GLY A 52 -3.37 -9.91 6.49
C GLY A 52 -4.11 -10.09 7.81
N SER A 53 -3.37 -10.08 8.90
CA SER A 53 -3.91 -10.30 10.25
C SER A 53 -3.19 -9.44 11.28
N GLY A 54 -3.82 -9.26 12.44
CA GLY A 54 -3.29 -8.49 13.54
C GLY A 54 -3.81 -7.06 13.59
N THR A 55 -3.33 -6.31 14.56
CA THR A 55 -3.70 -4.90 14.78
C THR A 55 -2.42 -4.08 14.89
N PHE A 56 -2.35 -2.98 14.17
CA PHE A 56 -1.30 -1.99 14.33
C PHE A 56 -1.73 -0.94 15.34
N PHE A 57 -0.77 -0.49 16.14
CA PHE A 57 -0.95 0.60 17.08
C PHE A 57 0.01 1.73 16.70
N THR A 58 -0.51 2.88 16.36
CA THR A 58 0.31 4.04 16.00
C THR A 58 -0.20 5.28 16.71
N PRO A 59 0.69 6.09 17.32
CA PRO A 59 0.28 7.36 17.91
C PRO A 59 -0.43 8.24 16.88
N VAL A 60 -1.45 8.98 17.30
CA VAL A 60 -2.18 9.90 16.41
C VAL A 60 -1.29 11.03 15.87
N ASP A 61 -0.20 11.33 16.56
CA ASP A 61 0.85 12.29 16.20
C ASP A 61 2.07 11.64 15.51
N SER A 62 1.93 10.40 15.03
CA SER A 62 3.04 9.67 14.40
C SER A 62 3.48 10.31 13.09
N ALA A 63 4.80 10.24 12.84
CA ALA A 63 5.39 10.59 11.55
C ALA A 63 5.26 9.47 10.49
N THR A 64 4.61 8.35 10.82
CA THR A 64 4.34 7.28 9.86
C THR A 64 3.44 7.80 8.75
N TYR A 65 3.77 7.46 7.51
CA TYR A 65 2.97 7.86 6.35
C TYR A 65 1.54 7.32 6.46
N MET A 66 0.59 8.24 6.46
CA MET A 66 -0.84 7.93 6.46
C MET A 66 -1.57 8.91 5.53
N ARG A 67 -2.52 8.41 4.76
CA ARG A 67 -3.43 9.24 3.95
C ARG A 67 -4.79 8.56 3.79
N PRO A 68 -5.83 9.32 3.44
CA PRO A 68 -7.09 8.72 3.01
C PRO A 68 -6.90 7.81 1.80
N VAL A 69 -7.78 6.85 1.63
CA VAL A 69 -7.89 6.08 0.39
C VAL A 69 -8.30 7.03 -0.74
N MET A 70 -7.80 6.81 -1.95
CA MET A 70 -8.12 7.67 -3.09
C MET A 70 -9.62 7.66 -3.42
N SER A 71 -10.09 8.72 -4.07
CA SER A 71 -11.47 8.79 -4.55
C SER A 71 -11.72 7.75 -5.65
N ARG A 72 -13.01 7.45 -5.89
CA ARG A 72 -13.40 6.57 -7.01
C ARG A 72 -12.93 7.11 -8.36
N GLU A 73 -13.07 8.41 -8.56
CA GLU A 73 -12.68 9.08 -9.81
C GLU A 73 -11.18 8.96 -10.05
N ASP A 74 -10.37 9.19 -9.00
CA ASP A 74 -8.92 9.04 -9.07
C ASP A 74 -8.52 7.59 -9.33
N ALA A 75 -9.20 6.63 -8.73
CA ALA A 75 -8.95 5.21 -8.92
C ALA A 75 -9.26 4.76 -10.36
N GLU A 76 -10.40 5.19 -10.92
CA GLU A 76 -10.77 4.93 -12.31
C GLU A 76 -9.77 5.56 -13.28
N ALA A 77 -9.36 6.81 -13.05
CA ALA A 77 -8.34 7.49 -13.84
C ALA A 77 -6.99 6.77 -13.74
N PHE A 78 -6.57 6.39 -12.53
CA PHE A 78 -5.32 5.67 -12.31
C PHE A 78 -5.28 4.34 -13.05
N VAL A 79 -6.36 3.54 -13.03
CA VAL A 79 -6.43 2.25 -13.74
C VAL A 79 -6.11 2.44 -15.21
N LEU A 80 -6.61 3.49 -15.86
CA LEU A 80 -6.34 3.76 -17.26
C LEU A 80 -4.88 4.13 -17.55
N THR A 81 -4.12 4.58 -16.56
CA THR A 81 -2.69 4.88 -16.71
C THR A 81 -1.79 3.64 -16.64
N ILE A 82 -2.28 2.54 -16.05
CA ILE A 82 -1.49 1.33 -15.79
C ILE A 82 -0.73 0.83 -17.03
N PRO A 83 -1.32 0.73 -18.24
CA PRO A 83 -0.57 0.26 -19.41
C PRO A 83 0.66 1.11 -19.74
N GLY A 84 0.58 2.42 -19.53
CA GLY A 84 1.65 3.38 -19.82
C GLY A 84 2.78 3.40 -18.78
N ILE A 85 2.59 2.83 -17.61
CA ILE A 85 3.62 2.81 -16.55
C ILE A 85 4.76 1.87 -16.96
N SER A 86 5.98 2.40 -16.99
CA SER A 86 7.18 1.64 -17.36
C SER A 86 7.56 0.61 -16.29
N PRO A 87 8.03 -0.58 -16.67
CA PRO A 87 8.50 -1.58 -15.72
C PRO A 87 9.78 -1.10 -15.01
N ALA A 88 9.92 -1.42 -13.74
CA ALA A 88 11.14 -1.20 -12.98
C ALA A 88 12.16 -2.30 -13.31
N ILE A 89 13.11 -2.02 -14.19
CA ILE A 89 14.12 -2.97 -14.62
C ILE A 89 15.40 -2.80 -13.77
N CYS A 90 15.75 -3.83 -13.03
CA CYS A 90 17.05 -3.92 -12.33
C CYS A 90 18.02 -4.73 -13.15
N ASN A 91 19.05 -4.09 -13.68
CA ASN A 91 20.09 -4.73 -14.50
C ASN A 91 21.17 -5.41 -13.65
N ASP A 92 21.12 -5.31 -12.33
CA ASP A 92 22.04 -5.97 -11.41
C ASP A 92 21.61 -7.43 -11.16
N ASN A 93 22.60 -8.31 -10.96
CA ASN A 93 22.37 -9.71 -10.60
C ASN A 93 22.74 -10.01 -9.14
N ARG A 94 23.36 -9.04 -8.44
CA ARG A 94 23.69 -9.18 -7.02
C ARG A 94 22.41 -9.10 -6.19
N PHE A 95 22.16 -10.15 -5.42
CA PHE A 95 20.93 -10.33 -4.65
C PHE A 95 20.54 -9.10 -3.81
N ASN A 96 21.48 -8.57 -3.02
CA ASN A 96 21.20 -7.43 -2.14
C ASN A 96 20.84 -6.14 -2.91
N HIS A 97 21.42 -5.94 -4.08
CA HIS A 97 21.15 -4.77 -4.92
C HIS A 97 19.75 -4.86 -5.55
N VAL A 98 19.39 -6.05 -6.04
CA VAL A 98 18.04 -6.29 -6.58
C VAL A 98 16.98 -6.08 -5.52
N ASP A 99 17.19 -6.62 -4.32
CA ASP A 99 16.26 -6.47 -3.21
C ASP A 99 16.10 -5.00 -2.80
N SER A 100 17.20 -4.27 -2.62
CA SER A 100 17.18 -2.84 -2.29
C SER A 100 16.49 -2.02 -3.36
N PHE A 101 16.75 -2.31 -4.65
CA PHE A 101 16.16 -1.60 -5.78
C PHE A 101 14.62 -1.64 -5.77
N TYR A 102 14.03 -2.80 -5.48
CA TYR A 102 12.58 -2.91 -5.41
C TYR A 102 12.03 -2.41 -4.06
N ARG A 103 12.76 -2.60 -2.96
CA ARG A 103 12.34 -2.12 -1.64
C ARG A 103 12.21 -0.60 -1.58
N GLU A 104 13.11 0.15 -2.21
CA GLU A 104 13.03 1.61 -2.23
C GLU A 104 11.73 2.12 -2.86
N ARG A 105 11.15 1.38 -3.82
CA ARG A 105 9.88 1.73 -4.46
C ARG A 105 8.67 1.57 -3.55
N PHE A 106 8.71 0.69 -2.57
CA PHE A 106 7.64 0.63 -1.57
C PHE A 106 7.65 1.84 -0.64
N LYS A 107 8.82 2.42 -0.38
CA LYS A 107 8.96 3.60 0.49
C LYS A 107 8.41 4.89 -0.13
N THR A 108 8.21 4.94 -1.43
CA THR A 108 7.59 6.10 -2.10
C THR A 108 6.10 6.20 -1.82
N HIS A 109 5.46 5.10 -1.41
CA HIS A 109 4.01 4.97 -1.23
C HIS A 109 3.20 5.31 -2.48
N SER A 110 3.84 5.25 -3.66
CA SER A 110 3.22 5.49 -4.96
C SER A 110 2.65 4.20 -5.55
N LEU A 111 1.40 4.23 -6.02
CA LEU A 111 0.80 3.11 -6.74
C LEU A 111 1.47 2.87 -8.10
N GLU A 112 1.97 3.92 -8.74
CA GLU A 112 2.73 3.81 -9.98
C GLU A 112 4.00 3.00 -9.78
N ASP A 113 4.72 3.25 -8.68
CA ASP A 113 5.90 2.48 -8.31
C ASP A 113 5.58 1.00 -8.03
N LEU A 114 4.44 0.71 -7.40
CA LEU A 114 3.99 -0.67 -7.19
C LEU A 114 3.70 -1.38 -8.52
N VAL A 115 3.02 -0.71 -9.45
CA VAL A 115 2.79 -1.23 -10.81
C VAL A 115 4.12 -1.47 -11.53
N SER A 116 5.05 -0.53 -11.44
CA SER A 116 6.37 -0.66 -12.06
C SER A 116 7.16 -1.84 -11.50
N VAL A 117 7.06 -2.12 -10.19
CA VAL A 117 7.65 -3.29 -9.52
C VAL A 117 7.02 -4.58 -10.02
N ILE A 118 5.68 -4.65 -10.08
CA ILE A 118 4.96 -5.83 -10.58
C ILE A 118 5.42 -6.17 -12.00
N LYS A 119 5.39 -5.18 -12.91
CA LYS A 119 5.82 -5.36 -14.29
C LYS A 119 7.29 -5.79 -14.40
N GLY A 120 8.19 -5.11 -13.71
CA GLY A 120 9.62 -5.38 -13.77
C GLY A 120 9.99 -6.76 -13.26
N LEU A 121 9.42 -7.18 -12.13
CA LEU A 121 9.66 -8.52 -11.58
C LEU A 121 9.00 -9.62 -12.42
N SER A 122 7.82 -9.39 -12.99
CA SER A 122 7.16 -10.35 -13.89
C SER A 122 8.00 -10.61 -15.14
N ILE A 123 8.56 -9.56 -15.76
CA ILE A 123 9.50 -9.69 -16.89
C ILE A 123 10.73 -10.49 -16.45
N ARG A 124 11.34 -10.12 -15.32
CA ARG A 124 12.55 -10.80 -14.82
C ARG A 124 12.32 -12.29 -14.55
N LEU A 125 11.16 -12.68 -14.03
CA LEU A 125 10.80 -14.08 -13.79
C LEU A 125 10.60 -14.84 -15.10
N SER A 126 9.96 -14.22 -16.10
CA SER A 126 9.74 -14.86 -17.41
C SER A 126 11.05 -15.11 -18.17
N GLU A 127 11.99 -14.16 -18.13
CA GLU A 127 13.29 -14.27 -18.80
C GLU A 127 14.19 -15.33 -18.16
N LYS A 128 14.24 -15.40 -16.84
CA LYS A 128 15.18 -16.29 -16.12
C LYS A 128 14.75 -17.75 -16.07
N LYS A 129 13.53 -18.10 -16.44
CA LYS A 129 12.94 -19.46 -16.34
C LYS A 129 13.13 -20.12 -14.96
N THR A 130 13.53 -19.33 -13.95
CA THR A 130 13.81 -19.79 -12.59
C THR A 130 12.82 -19.18 -11.64
N ARG A 131 12.07 -20.01 -10.92
CA ARG A 131 11.19 -19.53 -9.85
C ARG A 131 12.02 -18.86 -8.76
N SER A 132 11.63 -17.65 -8.39
CA SER A 132 12.18 -16.92 -7.26
C SER A 132 11.06 -16.64 -6.28
N THR A 133 10.96 -17.45 -5.24
CA THR A 133 9.95 -17.31 -4.17
C THR A 133 9.92 -15.89 -3.60
N ARG A 134 11.08 -15.24 -3.53
CA ARG A 134 11.17 -13.87 -3.04
C ARG A 134 10.60 -12.85 -4.02
N ALA A 135 10.88 -12.99 -5.31
CA ALA A 135 10.31 -12.12 -6.32
C ALA A 135 8.78 -12.29 -6.39
N GLU A 136 8.29 -13.54 -6.31
CA GLU A 136 6.86 -13.84 -6.25
C GLU A 136 6.22 -13.22 -5.00
N ALA A 137 6.87 -13.31 -3.83
CA ALA A 137 6.40 -12.68 -2.60
C ALA A 137 6.36 -11.14 -2.71
N THR A 138 7.35 -10.53 -3.37
CA THR A 138 7.39 -9.08 -3.60
C THR A 138 6.27 -8.63 -4.55
N ILE A 139 6.03 -9.37 -5.63
CA ILE A 139 4.90 -9.12 -6.55
C ILE A 139 3.57 -9.22 -5.78
N ARG A 140 3.40 -10.29 -5.00
CA ARG A 140 2.18 -10.48 -4.20
C ARG A 140 1.95 -9.31 -3.26
N ARG A 141 2.98 -8.89 -2.51
CA ARG A 141 2.88 -7.73 -1.61
C ARG A 141 2.50 -6.46 -2.35
N ALA A 142 3.11 -6.20 -3.52
CA ALA A 142 2.76 -5.04 -4.34
C ALA A 142 1.31 -5.10 -4.83
N LYS A 143 0.84 -6.27 -5.27
CA LYS A 143 -0.56 -6.50 -5.65
C LYS A 143 -1.51 -6.31 -4.47
N ASP A 144 -1.17 -6.83 -3.28
CA ASP A 144 -2.00 -6.71 -2.08
C ASP A 144 -2.23 -5.23 -1.71
N ILE A 145 -1.20 -4.40 -1.76
CA ILE A 145 -1.33 -2.96 -1.48
C ILE A 145 -2.15 -2.27 -2.57
N LEU A 146 -1.79 -2.47 -3.85
CA LEU A 146 -2.44 -1.86 -5.00
C LEU A 146 -3.92 -2.25 -5.10
N TYR A 147 -4.21 -3.55 -5.07
CA TYR A 147 -5.56 -4.05 -5.23
C TYR A 147 -6.42 -3.79 -4.00
N GLY A 148 -5.79 -3.77 -2.80
CA GLY A 148 -6.46 -3.37 -1.56
C GLY A 148 -7.02 -1.97 -1.66
N GLU A 149 -6.23 -1.00 -2.12
CA GLU A 149 -6.70 0.37 -2.29
C GLU A 149 -7.75 0.49 -3.39
N LEU A 150 -7.51 -0.08 -4.57
CA LEU A 150 -8.46 -0.05 -5.67
C LEU A 150 -9.79 -0.72 -5.33
N SER A 151 -9.79 -1.83 -4.57
CA SER A 151 -11.01 -2.51 -4.14
C SER A 151 -11.90 -1.60 -3.27
N VAL A 152 -11.28 -0.86 -2.36
CA VAL A 152 -11.99 0.07 -1.48
C VAL A 152 -12.47 1.29 -2.25
N SER A 153 -11.61 1.89 -3.08
CA SER A 153 -11.94 3.10 -3.86
C SER A 153 -13.06 2.85 -4.87
N LEU A 154 -13.03 1.68 -5.51
CA LEU A 154 -14.01 1.31 -6.55
C LEU A 154 -15.24 0.59 -5.97
N ASP A 155 -15.25 0.31 -4.66
CA ASP A 155 -16.31 -0.44 -3.97
C ASP A 155 -16.58 -1.80 -4.66
N MET A 156 -15.51 -2.58 -4.81
CA MET A 156 -15.56 -3.92 -5.44
C MET A 156 -14.81 -4.97 -4.62
N ASP A 157 -15.12 -6.24 -4.87
CA ASP A 157 -14.39 -7.36 -4.24
C ASP A 157 -12.92 -7.37 -4.68
N LEU A 158 -12.01 -7.58 -3.72
CA LEU A 158 -10.57 -7.65 -3.97
C LEU A 158 -10.21 -8.65 -5.09
N LYS A 159 -10.93 -9.77 -5.17
CA LYS A 159 -10.70 -10.81 -6.18
C LYS A 159 -11.07 -10.38 -7.60
N THR A 160 -11.90 -9.37 -7.74
CA THR A 160 -12.36 -8.87 -9.05
C THR A 160 -11.51 -7.73 -9.60
N VAL A 161 -10.66 -7.11 -8.77
CA VAL A 161 -9.83 -5.96 -9.16
C VAL A 161 -8.93 -6.28 -10.35
N GLU A 162 -8.26 -7.42 -10.34
CA GLU A 162 -7.35 -7.81 -11.44
C GLU A 162 -8.11 -7.98 -12.75
N SER A 163 -9.28 -8.65 -12.72
CA SER A 163 -10.14 -8.81 -13.89
C SER A 163 -10.67 -7.47 -14.40
N TYR A 164 -11.03 -6.56 -13.48
CA TYR A 164 -11.45 -5.21 -13.83
C TYR A 164 -10.34 -4.43 -14.55
N ILE A 165 -9.11 -4.47 -14.04
CA ILE A 165 -7.96 -3.83 -14.68
C ILE A 165 -7.75 -4.41 -16.08
N CYS A 166 -7.78 -5.74 -16.19
CA CYS A 166 -7.63 -6.44 -17.49
C CYS A 166 -8.72 -6.03 -18.49
N GLU A 167 -9.98 -5.99 -18.07
CA GLU A 167 -11.11 -5.58 -18.91
C GLU A 167 -10.97 -4.13 -19.40
N LYS A 168 -10.58 -3.21 -18.52
CA LYS A 168 -10.46 -1.79 -18.85
C LYS A 168 -9.24 -1.44 -19.69
N THR A 169 -8.15 -2.20 -19.55
CA THR A 169 -6.85 -1.80 -20.10
C THR A 169 -6.20 -2.83 -21.01
N GLY A 170 -6.71 -4.07 -21.04
CA GLY A 170 -6.05 -5.20 -21.69
C GLY A 170 -4.79 -5.68 -20.97
N PHE A 171 -4.43 -5.06 -19.83
CA PHE A 171 -3.26 -5.42 -19.05
C PHE A 171 -3.58 -6.55 -18.07
N SER A 172 -2.81 -7.63 -18.13
CA SER A 172 -2.79 -8.72 -17.14
C SER A 172 -1.41 -8.79 -16.52
N ALA A 173 -1.35 -8.74 -15.18
CA ALA A 173 -0.11 -8.72 -14.41
C ALA A 173 0.33 -10.12 -13.98
#